data_6e50790e947306f6311265c1dfa64921
#
_entry.id   6e50790e947306f6311265c1dfa64921
#
_cell.length_a   1.000
_cell.length_b   1.000
_cell.length_c   1.000
_cell.angle_alpha   90.00
_cell.angle_beta   90.00
_cell.angle_gamma   90.00
#
_symmetry.space_group_name_H-M   'P 1'
#
loop_
_entity.id
_entity.type
_entity.pdbx_description
1 polymer ?
#
loop_
_entity_poly.entity_id
_entity_poly.type
_entity_poly.pdbx_seq_one_letter_code
_entity_poly.pdbx_strand_id
1 'polypeptide(L)'
;MTNVLGARRAGVLLHPTSLPGAGANGTIGGEAWRFVDWLAAGGFSVWQTLPIGPVDSYGSPYCQRCTYAGYPRLLDSAHLSSLRELPRRVDFAAAGIERDEAYRLFASAAEPTHWRAFARFVQRERRRLSSYGLFELCSTRFDGAPWWSWPAPFRDRSRGDLLELLAEDKSAFRAIVFEQYLFDLEWTALKRYANDRGVYLFGDLPFYVDQNSVDVWRHRDLFALDANGRPREVAGVPPDYFNEDGQLWGNPLYDWDAMQRRGFDWWLTRIASQLARFDLVRIDHFRALESYWAVPAGAKTAREGEWRKGRGDELLTALRVKHGALPLVAEDLGIITDDVRALRDRFELPGMAVAQFAFDGKPDNPHLPANAVPRSVAYTGTHDNDTTVGWYAGLSDAAREGVSRALHLSGPPHVPEFLIDAVYDSAAQLAIVPMQDLLRLGSDSRMNMPGTVAGNWTWRFGWEQVDDALPALSRARAERSGRLVPRIG
;
A
#
# COMPACT_ATOMS: atom_id res chain seq x y z
N MET A 1 19.68 -4.10 -6.74
CA MET A 1 18.40 -4.38 -6.05
C MET A 1 18.40 -5.85 -5.65
N THR A 2 18.04 -6.16 -4.42
CA THR A 2 17.95 -7.55 -3.95
C THR A 2 16.74 -8.20 -4.61
N ASN A 3 16.94 -9.39 -5.18
CA ASN A 3 15.83 -10.16 -5.78
C ASN A 3 15.04 -10.83 -4.64
N VAL A 4 14.00 -10.15 -4.13
CA VAL A 4 13.13 -10.70 -3.06
C VAL A 4 12.49 -12.01 -3.50
N LEU A 5 12.19 -12.15 -4.79
CA LEU A 5 11.56 -13.33 -5.38
C LEU A 5 12.58 -14.38 -5.87
N GLY A 6 13.86 -14.20 -5.56
CA GLY A 6 14.93 -15.17 -5.93
C GLY A 6 14.97 -16.43 -5.06
N ALA A 7 14.20 -16.48 -3.98
CA ALA A 7 14.07 -17.63 -3.09
C ALA A 7 12.63 -17.76 -2.59
N ARG A 8 12.25 -18.96 -2.12
CA ARG A 8 10.97 -19.17 -1.42
C ARG A 8 11.03 -18.45 -0.07
N ARG A 9 10.00 -17.67 0.24
CA ARG A 9 9.96 -16.85 1.46
C ARG A 9 8.61 -16.91 2.14
N ALA A 10 8.62 -16.62 3.45
CA ALA A 10 7.43 -16.33 4.24
C ALA A 10 7.41 -14.88 4.63
N GLY A 11 6.21 -14.29 4.70
CA GLY A 11 6.00 -12.91 5.11
C GLY A 11 4.71 -12.69 5.87
N VAL A 12 4.59 -11.51 6.45
CA VAL A 12 3.42 -11.07 7.21
C VAL A 12 2.83 -9.82 6.55
N LEU A 13 1.51 -9.81 6.38
CA LEU A 13 0.74 -8.63 6.01
C LEU A 13 0.32 -7.89 7.27
N LEU A 14 0.83 -6.68 7.46
CA LEU A 14 0.46 -5.78 8.55
C LEU A 14 0.69 -4.33 8.13
N HIS A 15 -0.35 -3.50 8.18
CA HIS A 15 -0.15 -2.06 7.97
C HIS A 15 0.47 -1.41 9.21
N PRO A 16 1.42 -0.46 9.08
CA PRO A 16 2.05 0.17 10.25
C PRO A 16 1.08 0.80 11.24
N THR A 17 -0.08 1.29 10.80
CA THR A 17 -1.12 1.81 11.71
C THR A 17 -1.66 0.78 12.68
N SER A 18 -1.52 -0.51 12.37
CA SER A 18 -1.97 -1.64 13.22
C SER A 18 -0.93 -2.06 14.27
N LEU A 19 0.26 -1.47 14.26
CA LEU A 19 1.28 -1.70 15.29
C LEU A 19 0.83 -1.19 16.67
N PRO A 20 1.31 -1.79 17.75
CA PRO A 20 1.09 -1.30 19.11
C PRO A 20 1.59 0.14 19.30
N GLY A 21 1.20 0.78 20.39
CA GLY A 21 1.67 2.10 20.78
C GLY A 21 0.60 2.92 21.53
N ALA A 22 1.00 3.97 22.19
CA ALA A 22 0.12 4.82 23.01
C ALA A 22 -0.76 5.76 22.18
N GLY A 23 -0.38 6.06 20.92
CA GLY A 23 -1.12 6.96 20.04
C GLY A 23 -2.40 6.35 19.46
N ALA A 24 -3.13 7.14 18.67
CA ALA A 24 -4.36 6.70 18.00
C ALA A 24 -4.12 5.61 16.94
N ASN A 25 -2.92 5.54 16.37
CA ASN A 25 -2.48 4.52 15.42
C ASN A 25 -1.01 4.13 15.69
N GLY A 26 -0.59 3.00 15.13
CA GLY A 26 0.81 2.58 15.15
C GLY A 26 1.70 3.50 14.31
N THR A 27 3.00 3.46 14.58
CA THR A 27 4.03 4.32 13.97
C THR A 27 5.15 3.50 13.35
N ILE A 28 6.01 4.14 12.56
CA ILE A 28 7.19 3.51 11.93
C ILE A 28 8.46 3.61 12.78
N GLY A 29 8.32 4.03 14.05
CA GLY A 29 9.41 4.14 15.02
C GLY A 29 9.66 2.87 15.80
N GLY A 30 9.78 3.00 17.15
CA GLY A 30 10.24 1.92 18.03
C GLY A 30 9.48 0.61 17.89
N GLU A 31 8.15 0.66 17.81
CA GLU A 31 7.32 -0.54 17.69
C GLU A 31 7.46 -1.21 16.31
N ALA A 32 7.69 -0.44 15.25
CA ALA A 32 8.01 -1.00 13.93
C ALA A 32 9.37 -1.73 13.92
N TRP A 33 10.36 -1.20 14.61
CA TRP A 33 11.67 -1.86 14.78
C TRP A 33 11.53 -3.15 15.60
N ARG A 34 10.78 -3.12 16.69
CA ARG A 34 10.45 -4.32 17.48
C ARG A 34 9.74 -5.38 16.62
N PHE A 35 8.82 -4.95 15.76
CA PHE A 35 8.12 -5.87 14.84
C PHE A 35 9.08 -6.48 13.81
N VAL A 36 10.03 -5.73 13.29
CA VAL A 36 11.10 -6.26 12.40
C VAL A 36 11.93 -7.33 13.14
N ASP A 37 12.30 -7.10 14.40
CA ASP A 37 13.05 -8.08 15.20
C ASP A 37 12.21 -9.36 15.42
N TRP A 38 10.91 -9.20 15.70
CA TRP A 38 9.98 -10.31 15.85
C TRP A 38 9.82 -11.11 14.54
N LEU A 39 9.69 -10.43 13.40
CA LEU A 39 9.65 -11.07 12.08
C LEU A 39 10.91 -11.91 11.82
N ALA A 40 12.07 -11.31 12.07
CA ALA A 40 13.35 -11.97 11.88
C ALA A 40 13.55 -13.19 12.79
N ALA A 41 13.06 -13.12 14.05
CA ALA A 41 13.05 -14.24 14.98
C ALA A 41 12.12 -15.37 14.50
N GLY A 42 10.94 -14.99 13.96
CA GLY A 42 9.94 -15.91 13.41
C GLY A 42 10.29 -16.53 12.06
N GLY A 43 11.45 -16.20 11.48
CA GLY A 43 11.85 -16.73 10.17
C GLY A 43 11.12 -16.07 9.00
N PHE A 44 10.38 -14.99 9.25
CA PHE A 44 9.79 -14.17 8.20
C PHE A 44 10.84 -13.27 7.56
N SER A 45 10.81 -13.19 6.25
CA SER A 45 11.76 -12.36 5.49
C SER A 45 11.06 -11.32 4.61
N VAL A 46 9.72 -11.17 4.74
CA VAL A 46 8.95 -10.15 4.05
C VAL A 46 7.92 -9.54 5.00
N TRP A 47 7.87 -8.22 5.03
CA TRP A 47 6.81 -7.44 5.67
C TRP A 47 6.02 -6.71 4.59
N GLN A 48 4.80 -7.15 4.34
CA GLN A 48 3.88 -6.47 3.43
C GLN A 48 3.08 -5.41 4.19
N THR A 49 3.04 -4.21 3.62
CA THR A 49 2.21 -3.10 4.12
C THR A 49 1.15 -2.72 3.09
N LEU A 50 0.11 -2.02 3.53
CA LEU A 50 -0.79 -1.27 2.66
C LEU A 50 -0.12 0.06 2.23
N PRO A 51 -0.73 0.84 1.32
CA PRO A 51 -0.16 2.12 0.89
C PRO A 51 0.11 3.07 2.07
N ILE A 52 1.27 3.74 2.08
CA ILE A 52 1.76 4.57 3.20
C ILE A 52 1.71 6.08 2.93
N GLY A 53 0.87 6.52 2.00
CA GLY A 53 0.66 7.94 1.70
C GLY A 53 -0.38 8.60 2.62
N PRO A 54 -0.45 9.96 2.60
CA PRO A 54 -1.46 10.68 3.36
C PRO A 54 -2.86 10.32 2.87
N VAL A 55 -3.74 9.94 3.79
CA VAL A 55 -5.10 9.47 3.50
C VAL A 55 -6.13 10.59 3.61
N ASP A 56 -7.33 10.32 3.14
CA ASP A 56 -8.50 11.17 3.31
C ASP A 56 -9.07 11.12 4.76
N SER A 57 -10.23 11.74 4.97
CA SER A 57 -10.92 11.77 6.26
C SER A 57 -11.48 10.40 6.68
N TYR A 58 -11.64 9.45 5.77
CA TYR A 58 -12.13 8.09 6.06
C TYR A 58 -11.00 7.14 6.44
N GLY A 59 -9.75 7.56 6.28
CA GLY A 59 -8.57 6.81 6.69
C GLY A 59 -8.18 5.67 5.75
N SER A 60 -8.78 5.59 4.55
CA SER A 60 -8.45 4.53 3.59
C SER A 60 -7.04 4.71 3.01
N PRO A 61 -6.14 3.72 3.14
CA PRO A 61 -4.82 3.77 2.52
C PRO A 61 -4.87 3.88 0.98
N TYR A 62 -6.00 3.51 0.38
CA TYR A 62 -6.19 3.56 -1.08
C TYR A 62 -6.70 4.91 -1.59
N CYS A 63 -7.23 5.78 -0.69
CA CYS A 63 -7.65 7.14 -1.00
C CYS A 63 -6.56 8.14 -0.60
N GLN A 64 -5.44 8.12 -1.33
CA GLN A 64 -4.29 8.97 -1.02
C GLN A 64 -4.40 10.38 -1.61
N ARG A 65 -4.12 11.38 -0.79
CA ARG A 65 -4.02 12.79 -1.21
C ARG A 65 -2.79 13.07 -2.08
N CYS A 66 -1.77 12.21 -2.02
CA CYS A 66 -0.55 12.34 -2.80
C CYS A 66 0.16 10.98 -2.90
N THR A 67 0.52 10.56 -4.12
CA THR A 67 1.22 9.29 -4.36
C THR A 67 2.71 9.32 -3.97
N TYR A 68 3.25 10.50 -3.67
CA TYR A 68 4.67 10.69 -3.36
C TYR A 68 4.94 11.03 -1.90
N ALA A 69 3.96 11.60 -1.20
CA ALA A 69 4.11 11.97 0.20
C ALA A 69 4.05 10.75 1.11
N GLY A 70 4.71 10.82 2.26
CA GLY A 70 4.52 9.87 3.34
C GLY A 70 3.40 10.30 4.28
N TYR A 71 2.75 9.35 4.95
CA TYR A 71 1.67 9.64 5.88
C TYR A 71 2.21 10.14 7.22
N PRO A 72 2.01 11.42 7.57
CA PRO A 72 2.64 12.01 8.76
C PRO A 72 2.25 11.36 10.07
N ARG A 73 1.03 10.80 10.15
CA ARG A 73 0.58 10.10 11.35
C ARG A 73 1.34 8.81 11.66
N LEU A 74 2.16 8.32 10.73
CA LEU A 74 3.05 7.19 10.97
C LEU A 74 4.35 7.58 11.67
N LEU A 75 4.66 8.87 11.83
CA LEU A 75 5.85 9.33 12.52
C LEU A 75 5.82 9.01 14.01
N ASP A 76 6.97 8.63 14.57
CA ASP A 76 7.18 8.43 16.00
C ASP A 76 8.09 9.54 16.56
N SER A 77 7.49 10.48 17.27
CA SER A 77 8.22 11.61 17.82
C SER A 77 9.34 11.23 18.79
N ALA A 78 9.16 10.18 19.58
CA ALA A 78 10.18 9.70 20.49
C ALA A 78 11.37 9.09 19.73
N HIS A 79 11.08 8.31 18.68
CA HIS A 79 12.10 7.69 17.85
C HIS A 79 12.86 8.72 17.00
N LEU A 80 12.18 9.75 16.46
CA LEU A 80 12.81 10.84 15.71
C LEU A 80 13.94 11.52 16.50
N SER A 81 13.77 11.70 17.81
CA SER A 81 14.79 12.29 18.69
C SER A 81 16.09 11.47 18.74
N SER A 82 16.05 10.19 18.34
CA SER A 82 17.23 9.31 18.29
C SER A 82 18.01 9.39 16.97
N LEU A 83 17.44 9.97 15.91
CA LEU A 83 18.06 10.01 14.59
C LEU A 83 19.21 11.03 14.52
N ARG A 84 20.37 10.57 14.04
CA ARG A 84 21.60 11.38 13.98
C ARG A 84 21.51 12.57 13.01
N GLU A 85 20.59 12.53 12.06
CA GLU A 85 20.31 13.57 11.06
C GLU A 85 19.55 14.74 11.65
N LEU A 86 19.06 14.60 12.90
CA LEU A 86 18.30 15.61 13.63
C LEU A 86 19.10 16.15 14.83
N PRO A 87 18.86 17.40 15.28
CA PRO A 87 19.57 17.97 16.43
C PRO A 87 19.23 17.22 17.72
N ARG A 88 20.22 16.63 18.39
CA ARG A 88 20.04 15.86 19.64
C ARG A 88 19.45 16.66 20.82
N ARG A 89 19.46 18.00 20.73
CA ARG A 89 18.91 18.88 21.78
C ARG A 89 17.42 19.15 21.62
N VAL A 90 16.80 18.61 20.57
CA VAL A 90 15.37 18.78 20.29
C VAL A 90 14.62 17.55 20.75
N ASP A 91 13.70 17.78 21.66
CA ASP A 91 12.73 16.75 22.07
C ASP A 91 11.48 16.85 21.19
N PHE A 92 11.47 16.09 20.10
CA PHE A 92 10.31 15.99 19.23
C PHE A 92 9.11 15.29 19.92
N ALA A 93 9.36 14.50 20.97
CA ALA A 93 8.27 13.87 21.73
C ALA A 93 7.46 14.93 22.50
N ALA A 94 8.12 15.91 23.09
CA ALA A 94 7.44 17.02 23.77
C ALA A 94 6.62 17.89 22.82
N ALA A 95 7.01 17.97 21.54
CA ALA A 95 6.29 18.73 20.50
C ALA A 95 5.05 18.01 19.96
N GLY A 96 4.84 16.73 20.28
CA GLY A 96 3.68 15.95 19.82
C GLY A 96 3.59 15.76 18.29
N ILE A 97 4.66 16.07 17.54
CA ILE A 97 4.71 16.17 16.05
C ILE A 97 3.69 17.16 15.49
N GLU A 98 3.35 18.20 16.23
CA GLU A 98 2.70 19.34 15.62
C GLU A 98 3.64 19.94 14.57
N ARG A 99 3.24 19.94 13.31
CA ARG A 99 4.05 20.26 12.13
C ARG A 99 4.88 21.54 12.28
N ASP A 100 4.23 22.64 12.70
CA ASP A 100 4.87 23.94 12.84
C ASP A 100 5.84 23.99 14.02
N GLU A 101 5.50 23.31 15.12
CA GLU A 101 6.36 23.20 16.30
C GLU A 101 7.62 22.42 15.99
N ALA A 102 7.47 21.24 15.38
CA ALA A 102 8.60 20.41 14.98
C ALA A 102 9.59 21.18 14.08
N TYR A 103 9.08 21.95 13.11
CA TYR A 103 9.93 22.78 12.26
C TYR A 103 10.60 23.92 13.04
N ARG A 104 9.89 24.62 13.95
CA ARG A 104 10.47 25.67 14.79
C ARG A 104 11.58 25.15 15.70
N LEU A 105 11.36 24.02 16.34
CA LEU A 105 12.36 23.36 17.18
C LEU A 105 13.61 22.97 16.37
N PHE A 106 13.43 22.36 15.21
CA PHE A 106 14.54 22.09 14.30
C PHE A 106 15.28 23.37 13.92
N ALA A 107 14.56 24.40 13.46
CA ALA A 107 15.18 25.65 12.99
C ALA A 107 15.99 26.38 14.09
N SER A 108 15.58 26.27 15.36
CA SER A 108 16.25 26.89 16.49
C SER A 108 17.53 26.14 16.94
N ALA A 109 17.61 24.82 16.69
CA ALA A 109 18.68 23.98 17.21
C ALA A 109 19.56 23.36 16.12
N ALA A 110 19.18 23.46 14.82
CA ALA A 110 19.89 22.83 13.73
C ALA A 110 21.24 23.49 13.44
N GLU A 111 22.28 22.68 13.43
CA GLU A 111 23.62 23.04 12.99
C GLU A 111 23.72 23.04 11.44
N PRO A 112 24.80 23.61 10.85
CA PRO A 112 24.98 23.61 9.40
C PRO A 112 24.95 22.25 8.73
N THR A 113 25.29 21.17 9.43
CA THR A 113 25.21 19.77 8.97
C THR A 113 23.77 19.32 8.78
N HIS A 114 22.88 19.64 9.72
CA HIS A 114 21.46 19.33 9.67
C HIS A 114 20.78 20.11 8.54
N TRP A 115 21.08 21.40 8.42
CA TRP A 115 20.55 22.23 7.31
C TRP A 115 21.01 21.72 5.94
N ARG A 116 22.25 21.26 5.82
CA ARG A 116 22.73 20.64 4.56
C ARG A 116 21.99 19.33 4.24
N ALA A 117 21.68 18.51 5.24
CA ALA A 117 20.92 17.28 5.05
C ALA A 117 19.48 17.60 4.57
N PHE A 118 18.81 18.52 5.26
CA PHE A 118 17.48 18.99 4.86
C PHE A 118 17.47 19.61 3.45
N ALA A 119 18.44 20.45 3.12
CA ALA A 119 18.55 21.07 1.80
C ALA A 119 18.78 20.03 0.68
N ARG A 120 19.59 19.00 0.92
CA ARG A 120 19.76 17.87 -0.04
C ARG A 120 18.43 17.14 -0.30
N PHE A 121 17.65 16.86 0.76
CA PHE A 121 16.32 16.27 0.63
C PHE A 121 15.40 17.16 -0.21
N VAL A 122 15.30 18.46 0.14
CA VAL A 122 14.48 19.42 -0.61
C VAL A 122 14.88 19.50 -2.07
N GLN A 123 16.16 19.49 -2.39
CA GLN A 123 16.66 19.52 -3.78
C GLN A 123 16.31 18.23 -4.52
N ARG A 124 16.47 17.07 -3.90
CA ARG A 124 16.12 15.76 -4.47
C ARG A 124 14.63 15.66 -4.80
N GLU A 125 13.79 16.10 -3.88
CA GLU A 125 12.34 15.96 -3.97
C GLU A 125 11.63 17.23 -4.49
N ARG A 126 12.38 18.24 -4.91
CA ARG A 126 11.88 19.60 -5.21
C ARG A 126 10.58 19.64 -6.00
N ARG A 127 10.47 18.85 -7.08
CA ARG A 127 9.31 18.89 -7.98
C ARG A 127 8.04 18.35 -7.29
N ARG A 128 8.19 17.32 -6.48
CA ARG A 128 7.09 16.64 -5.78
C ARG A 128 6.66 17.44 -4.56
N LEU A 129 7.63 17.84 -3.73
CA LEU A 129 7.39 18.61 -2.50
C LEU A 129 6.76 19.97 -2.77
N SER A 130 7.18 20.67 -3.84
CA SER A 130 6.57 21.97 -4.18
C SER A 130 5.09 21.84 -4.47
N SER A 131 4.68 20.79 -5.19
CA SER A 131 3.28 20.56 -5.53
C SER A 131 2.47 20.14 -4.30
N TYR A 132 3.02 19.22 -3.50
CA TYR A 132 2.38 18.75 -2.28
C TYR A 132 2.20 19.90 -1.27
N GLY A 133 3.27 20.65 -1.02
CA GLY A 133 3.21 21.79 -0.08
C GLY A 133 2.22 22.86 -0.51
N LEU A 134 2.17 23.20 -1.79
CA LEU A 134 1.18 24.17 -2.31
C LEU A 134 -0.25 23.64 -2.23
N PHE A 135 -0.47 22.37 -2.51
CA PHE A 135 -1.78 21.74 -2.38
C PHE A 135 -2.28 21.75 -0.93
N GLU A 136 -1.41 21.40 0.02
CA GLU A 136 -1.73 21.43 1.45
C GLU A 136 -2.00 22.85 1.95
N LEU A 137 -1.23 23.86 1.50
CA LEU A 137 -1.52 25.26 1.82
C LEU A 137 -2.89 25.70 1.28
N CYS A 138 -3.19 25.40 0.02
CA CYS A 138 -4.51 25.69 -0.56
C CYS A 138 -5.61 24.94 0.20
N SER A 139 -5.41 23.66 0.51
CA SER A 139 -6.38 22.87 1.27
C SER A 139 -6.66 23.49 2.64
N THR A 140 -5.64 23.94 3.36
CA THR A 140 -5.79 24.64 4.64
C THR A 140 -6.51 25.98 4.47
N ARG A 141 -6.14 26.78 3.46
CA ARG A 141 -6.76 28.09 3.17
C ARG A 141 -8.25 28.00 2.82
N PHE A 142 -8.67 26.86 2.24
CA PHE A 142 -10.05 26.60 1.83
C PHE A 142 -10.74 25.53 2.69
N ASP A 143 -10.40 25.44 3.96
CA ASP A 143 -11.05 24.61 4.99
C ASP A 143 -11.23 23.14 4.58
N GLY A 144 -10.24 22.57 3.87
CA GLY A 144 -10.27 21.19 3.39
C GLY A 144 -11.21 20.93 2.22
N ALA A 145 -11.82 21.99 1.65
CA ALA A 145 -12.67 21.85 0.47
C ALA A 145 -11.91 21.18 -0.70
N PRO A 146 -12.59 20.36 -1.52
CA PRO A 146 -11.94 19.70 -2.63
C PRO A 146 -11.44 20.69 -3.68
N TRP A 147 -10.26 20.42 -4.29
CA TRP A 147 -9.54 21.38 -5.14
C TRP A 147 -10.36 21.91 -6.32
N TRP A 148 -11.30 21.16 -6.86
CA TRP A 148 -12.16 21.60 -7.96
C TRP A 148 -13.20 22.64 -7.55
N SER A 149 -13.43 22.85 -6.24
CA SER A 149 -14.29 23.90 -5.69
C SER A 149 -13.51 25.15 -5.28
N TRP A 150 -12.17 25.14 -5.33
CA TRP A 150 -11.37 26.30 -4.99
C TRP A 150 -11.60 27.45 -5.99
N PRO A 151 -11.37 28.71 -5.60
CA PRO A 151 -11.37 29.84 -6.52
C PRO A 151 -10.47 29.55 -7.74
N ALA A 152 -10.90 30.03 -8.91
CA ALA A 152 -10.25 29.74 -10.18
C ALA A 152 -8.71 29.92 -10.19
N PRO A 153 -8.11 30.96 -9.57
CA PRO A 153 -6.66 31.11 -9.52
C PRO A 153 -5.95 29.90 -8.88
N PHE A 154 -6.50 29.36 -7.79
CA PHE A 154 -5.90 28.21 -7.06
C PHE A 154 -6.30 26.88 -7.69
N ARG A 155 -7.57 26.75 -8.09
CA ARG A 155 -8.04 25.59 -8.84
C ARG A 155 -7.24 25.36 -10.10
N ASP A 156 -7.00 26.43 -10.89
CA ASP A 156 -6.35 26.38 -12.18
C ASP A 156 -4.83 26.64 -12.12
N ARG A 157 -4.31 26.76 -10.89
CA ARG A 157 -2.89 26.89 -10.57
C ARG A 157 -2.23 28.11 -11.20
N SER A 158 -2.87 29.27 -11.10
CA SER A 158 -2.26 30.54 -11.50
C SER A 158 -0.92 30.72 -10.78
N ARG A 159 0.13 30.90 -11.56
CA ARG A 159 1.49 31.02 -11.02
C ARG A 159 1.64 32.21 -10.09
N GLY A 160 1.00 33.33 -10.42
CA GLY A 160 1.06 34.54 -9.59
C GLY A 160 0.47 34.32 -8.20
N ASP A 161 -0.79 33.84 -8.17
CA ASP A 161 -1.53 33.61 -6.92
C ASP A 161 -0.88 32.54 -6.03
N LEU A 162 -0.33 31.47 -6.64
CA LEU A 162 0.41 30.46 -5.88
C LEU A 162 1.74 30.96 -5.32
N LEU A 163 2.42 31.89 -6.01
CA LEU A 163 3.64 32.51 -5.49
C LEU A 163 3.31 33.53 -4.36
N GLU A 164 2.20 34.23 -4.46
CA GLU A 164 1.70 35.12 -3.41
C GLU A 164 1.34 34.30 -2.15
N LEU A 165 0.53 33.23 -2.29
CA LEU A 165 0.24 32.30 -1.21
C LEU A 165 1.51 31.77 -0.53
N LEU A 166 2.50 31.35 -1.34
CA LEU A 166 3.77 30.85 -0.83
C LEU A 166 4.57 31.94 -0.08
N ALA A 167 4.46 33.19 -0.49
CA ALA A 167 5.14 34.30 0.19
C ALA A 167 4.47 34.64 1.52
N GLU A 168 3.12 34.62 1.56
CA GLU A 168 2.32 34.82 2.77
C GLU A 168 2.56 33.72 3.81
N ASP A 169 2.48 32.43 3.37
CA ASP A 169 2.49 31.26 4.25
C ASP A 169 3.82 30.48 4.18
N LYS A 170 4.93 31.18 3.97
CA LYS A 170 6.26 30.57 3.79
C LYS A 170 6.69 29.66 4.96
N SER A 171 6.31 29.99 6.18
CA SER A 171 6.62 29.18 7.36
C SER A 171 5.86 27.86 7.33
N ALA A 172 4.54 27.91 7.09
CA ALA A 172 3.70 26.72 6.98
C ALA A 172 4.13 25.81 5.82
N PHE A 173 4.49 26.39 4.66
CA PHE A 173 5.06 25.61 3.56
C PHE A 173 6.33 24.85 3.97
N ARG A 174 7.25 25.51 4.67
CA ARG A 174 8.48 24.89 5.14
C ARG A 174 8.23 23.80 6.17
N ALA A 175 7.24 23.98 7.02
CA ALA A 175 6.84 22.98 8.00
C ALA A 175 6.25 21.74 7.33
N ILE A 176 5.40 21.90 6.29
CA ILE A 176 4.91 20.78 5.47
C ILE A 176 6.06 20.00 4.82
N VAL A 177 7.01 20.71 4.24
CA VAL A 177 8.19 20.09 3.60
C VAL A 177 9.08 19.41 4.63
N PHE A 178 9.24 19.99 5.81
CA PHE A 178 10.01 19.41 6.90
C PHE A 178 9.37 18.13 7.46
N GLU A 179 8.07 18.09 7.61
CA GLU A 179 7.33 16.89 8.01
C GLU A 179 7.59 15.72 7.04
N GLN A 180 7.65 15.99 5.73
CA GLN A 180 8.03 14.98 4.74
C GLN A 180 9.51 14.56 4.83
N TYR A 181 10.37 15.46 5.25
CA TYR A 181 11.78 15.13 5.57
C TYR A 181 11.88 14.19 6.77
N LEU A 182 11.12 14.43 7.83
CA LEU A 182 11.04 13.52 8.97
C LEU A 182 10.59 12.13 8.56
N PHE A 183 9.55 12.06 7.72
CA PHE A 183 9.08 10.78 7.19
C PHE A 183 10.14 10.06 6.36
N ASP A 184 10.83 10.75 5.46
CA ASP A 184 11.90 10.18 4.64
C ASP A 184 13.05 9.62 5.50
N LEU A 185 13.43 10.34 6.56
CA LEU A 185 14.45 9.90 7.49
C LEU A 185 14.05 8.62 8.22
N GLU A 186 12.87 8.63 8.84
CA GLU A 186 12.42 7.53 9.68
C GLU A 186 12.11 6.28 8.85
N TRP A 187 11.44 6.42 7.69
CA TRP A 187 11.19 5.32 6.77
C TRP A 187 12.48 4.71 6.21
N THR A 188 13.44 5.55 5.83
CA THR A 188 14.74 5.09 5.31
C THR A 188 15.53 4.34 6.40
N ALA A 189 15.46 4.81 7.64
CA ALA A 189 16.08 4.14 8.78
C ALA A 189 15.43 2.77 9.04
N LEU A 190 14.09 2.71 9.06
CA LEU A 190 13.34 1.46 9.21
C LEU A 190 13.65 0.46 8.09
N LYS A 191 13.62 0.90 6.82
CA LYS A 191 13.93 0.04 5.68
C LYS A 191 15.34 -0.57 5.79
N ARG A 192 16.33 0.26 6.12
CA ARG A 192 17.70 -0.22 6.32
C ARG A 192 17.75 -1.24 7.45
N TYR A 193 17.17 -0.91 8.60
CA TYR A 193 17.12 -1.79 9.75
C TYR A 193 16.48 -3.15 9.44
N ALA A 194 15.39 -3.16 8.66
CA ALA A 194 14.72 -4.38 8.21
C ALA A 194 15.60 -5.18 7.25
N ASN A 195 16.19 -4.53 6.25
CA ASN A 195 17.05 -5.20 5.27
C ASN A 195 18.31 -5.80 5.92
N ASP A 196 18.93 -5.11 6.88
CA ASP A 196 20.08 -5.61 7.66
C ASP A 196 19.73 -6.89 8.46
N ARG A 197 18.45 -7.13 8.73
CA ARG A 197 17.91 -8.33 9.39
C ARG A 197 17.34 -9.38 8.44
N GLY A 198 17.48 -9.15 7.13
CA GLY A 198 16.98 -10.04 6.09
C GLY A 198 15.46 -9.95 5.90
N VAL A 199 14.82 -8.89 6.41
CA VAL A 199 13.40 -8.58 6.21
C VAL A 199 13.27 -7.52 5.12
N TYR A 200 12.52 -7.83 4.07
CA TYR A 200 12.28 -6.94 2.93
C TYR A 200 10.89 -6.32 3.02
N LEU A 201 10.79 -5.04 2.68
CA LEU A 201 9.53 -4.32 2.71
C LEU A 201 8.79 -4.50 1.38
N PHE A 202 7.57 -5.00 1.46
CA PHE A 202 6.68 -5.19 0.33
C PHE A 202 5.55 -4.17 0.41
N GLY A 203 5.57 -3.20 -0.50
CA GLY A 203 4.61 -2.11 -0.56
C GLY A 203 3.41 -2.42 -1.44
N ASP A 204 2.45 -1.52 -1.39
CA ASP A 204 1.23 -1.58 -2.18
C ASP A 204 0.99 -0.25 -2.90
N LEU A 205 0.64 -0.33 -4.17
CA LEU A 205 0.42 0.82 -5.04
C LEU A 205 -1.00 0.77 -5.59
N PRO A 206 -1.93 1.63 -5.11
CA PRO A 206 -3.24 1.75 -5.71
C PRO A 206 -3.12 2.05 -7.20
N PHE A 207 -3.86 1.35 -8.06
CA PHE A 207 -3.83 1.65 -9.48
C PHE A 207 -4.32 3.07 -9.73
N TYR A 208 -5.53 3.37 -9.30
CA TYR A 208 -6.11 4.70 -9.42
C TYR A 208 -5.58 5.66 -8.34
N VAL A 209 -5.84 6.94 -8.53
CA VAL A 209 -5.59 7.99 -7.55
C VAL A 209 -6.89 8.66 -7.15
N ASP A 210 -6.93 9.22 -5.95
CA ASP A 210 -8.10 9.98 -5.50
C ASP A 210 -8.27 11.26 -6.32
N GLN A 211 -9.53 11.62 -6.63
CA GLN A 211 -9.81 12.87 -7.34
C GLN A 211 -9.31 14.09 -6.56
N ASN A 212 -9.45 14.08 -5.21
CA ASN A 212 -8.99 15.15 -4.36
C ASN A 212 -7.52 14.98 -3.96
N SER A 213 -6.67 14.79 -4.96
CA SER A 213 -5.23 14.58 -4.78
C SER A 213 -4.38 15.61 -5.51
N VAL A 214 -3.16 15.75 -5.03
CA VAL A 214 -2.09 16.53 -5.70
C VAL A 214 -1.88 16.05 -7.13
N ASP A 215 -1.98 14.74 -7.33
CA ASP A 215 -1.72 14.08 -8.62
C ASP A 215 -2.71 14.58 -9.68
N VAL A 216 -4.01 14.58 -9.37
CA VAL A 216 -5.05 15.06 -10.28
C VAL A 216 -5.03 16.58 -10.41
N TRP A 217 -4.91 17.31 -9.31
CA TRP A 217 -4.84 18.78 -9.33
C TRP A 217 -3.68 19.29 -10.20
N ARG A 218 -2.52 18.63 -10.10
CA ARG A 218 -1.32 19.02 -10.84
C ARG A 218 -1.33 18.59 -12.30
N HIS A 219 -1.83 17.43 -12.60
CA HIS A 219 -1.71 16.74 -13.88
C HIS A 219 -3.06 16.48 -14.55
N ARG A 220 -3.96 17.49 -14.56
CA ARG A 220 -5.32 17.34 -15.13
C ARG A 220 -5.33 16.79 -16.54
N ASP A 221 -4.32 17.13 -17.32
CA ASP A 221 -4.12 16.67 -18.70
C ASP A 221 -3.87 15.16 -18.82
N LEU A 222 -3.59 14.49 -17.72
CA LEU A 222 -3.41 13.03 -17.66
C LEU A 222 -4.65 12.26 -17.24
N PHE A 223 -5.76 12.94 -16.99
CA PHE A 223 -7.00 12.34 -16.51
C PHE A 223 -8.19 12.76 -17.37
N ALA A 224 -9.19 11.88 -17.48
CA ALA A 224 -10.42 12.11 -18.24
C ALA A 224 -11.36 13.09 -17.52
N LEU A 225 -10.95 14.37 -17.45
CA LEU A 225 -11.68 15.44 -16.75
C LEU A 225 -12.38 16.38 -17.73
N ASP A 226 -13.40 17.09 -17.25
CA ASP A 226 -14.00 18.23 -17.90
C ASP A 226 -13.17 19.52 -17.63
N ALA A 227 -13.60 20.65 -18.19
CA ALA A 227 -12.94 21.95 -18.02
C ALA A 227 -12.93 22.43 -16.55
N ASN A 228 -13.86 21.98 -15.72
CA ASN A 228 -13.96 22.32 -14.30
C ASN A 228 -13.17 21.36 -13.38
N GLY A 229 -12.50 20.37 -13.96
CA GLY A 229 -11.74 19.39 -13.21
C GLY A 229 -12.59 18.26 -12.61
N ARG A 230 -13.82 18.06 -13.13
CA ARG A 230 -14.68 16.94 -12.73
C ARG A 230 -14.43 15.77 -13.66
N PRO A 231 -14.43 14.53 -13.17
CA PRO A 231 -14.34 13.35 -14.01
C PRO A 231 -15.50 13.31 -15.01
N ARG A 232 -15.21 12.98 -16.25
CA ARG A 232 -16.24 12.65 -17.26
C ARG A 232 -16.77 11.24 -17.07
N GLU A 233 -15.89 10.38 -16.58
CA GLU A 233 -16.13 8.99 -16.25
C GLU A 233 -15.27 8.63 -15.05
N VAL A 234 -15.73 7.63 -14.29
CA VAL A 234 -15.05 7.17 -13.07
C VAL A 234 -14.77 5.68 -13.13
N ALA A 235 -13.82 5.25 -12.33
CA ALA A 235 -13.45 3.86 -12.17
C ALA A 235 -14.50 3.08 -11.37
N GLY A 236 -14.61 1.80 -11.70
CA GLY A 236 -15.40 0.83 -10.98
C GLY A 236 -15.08 -0.59 -11.41
N VAL A 237 -15.90 -1.53 -11.01
CA VAL A 237 -15.93 -2.91 -11.50
C VAL A 237 -17.35 -3.29 -11.88
N PRO A 238 -17.54 -4.14 -12.89
CA PRO A 238 -18.87 -4.53 -13.34
C PRO A 238 -19.60 -5.32 -12.26
N PRO A 239 -20.93 -5.47 -12.39
CA PRO A 239 -21.68 -6.44 -11.63
C PRO A 239 -21.08 -7.83 -11.71
N ASP A 240 -21.07 -8.51 -10.58
CA ASP A 240 -20.61 -9.88 -10.47
C ASP A 240 -21.57 -10.72 -9.62
N TYR A 241 -21.21 -11.98 -9.33
CA TYR A 241 -22.02 -12.88 -8.54
C TYR A 241 -22.25 -12.38 -7.09
N PHE A 242 -21.34 -11.58 -6.55
CA PHE A 242 -21.39 -11.08 -5.16
C PHE A 242 -22.06 -9.71 -5.04
N ASN A 243 -22.04 -8.91 -6.12
CA ASN A 243 -22.61 -7.57 -6.13
C ASN A 243 -23.27 -7.26 -7.47
N GLU A 244 -24.62 -7.31 -7.48
CA GLU A 244 -25.43 -7.05 -8.68
C GLU A 244 -25.28 -5.63 -9.24
N ASP A 245 -24.86 -4.66 -8.43
CA ASP A 245 -24.65 -3.28 -8.82
C ASP A 245 -23.21 -2.99 -9.27
N GLY A 246 -22.31 -3.97 -9.11
CA GLY A 246 -20.89 -3.77 -9.24
C GLY A 246 -20.34 -2.85 -8.13
N GLN A 247 -19.14 -2.33 -8.31
CA GLN A 247 -18.57 -1.37 -7.37
C GLN A 247 -18.25 -0.06 -8.10
N LEU A 248 -18.78 1.03 -7.60
CA LEU A 248 -18.51 2.38 -8.10
C LEU A 248 -17.45 3.02 -7.21
N TRP A 249 -16.20 3.11 -7.69
CA TRP A 249 -15.08 3.62 -6.88
C TRP A 249 -14.94 5.13 -6.93
N GLY A 250 -15.38 5.77 -8.03
CA GLY A 250 -15.39 7.23 -8.13
C GLY A 250 -14.05 7.88 -8.50
N ASN A 251 -12.96 7.11 -8.63
CA ASN A 251 -11.66 7.63 -9.04
C ASN A 251 -11.70 8.11 -10.50
N PRO A 252 -11.02 9.21 -10.86
CA PRO A 252 -10.91 9.65 -12.25
C PRO A 252 -10.13 8.63 -13.08
N LEU A 253 -10.56 8.42 -14.31
CA LEU A 253 -9.86 7.57 -15.27
C LEU A 253 -8.65 8.29 -15.87
N TYR A 254 -7.64 7.53 -16.28
CA TYR A 254 -6.48 8.06 -16.99
C TYR A 254 -6.80 8.42 -18.44
N ASP A 255 -6.26 9.53 -18.93
CA ASP A 255 -6.11 9.78 -20.38
C ASP A 255 -4.85 9.06 -20.86
N TRP A 256 -5.03 7.79 -21.27
CA TRP A 256 -3.93 6.95 -21.69
C TRP A 256 -3.19 7.47 -22.91
N ASP A 257 -3.88 8.17 -23.82
CA ASP A 257 -3.25 8.76 -25.00
C ASP A 257 -2.37 9.95 -24.61
N ALA A 258 -2.82 10.78 -23.66
CA ALA A 258 -1.99 11.84 -23.10
C ALA A 258 -0.78 11.28 -22.35
N MET A 259 -0.96 10.23 -21.56
CA MET A 259 0.15 9.56 -20.87
C MET A 259 1.18 8.99 -21.84
N GLN A 260 0.73 8.33 -22.92
CA GLN A 260 1.62 7.78 -23.94
C GLN A 260 2.38 8.89 -24.69
N ARG A 261 1.70 9.97 -25.08
CA ARG A 261 2.37 11.13 -25.71
C ARG A 261 3.45 11.74 -24.83
N ARG A 262 3.32 11.66 -23.51
CA ARG A 262 4.32 12.09 -22.53
C ARG A 262 5.33 11.00 -22.15
N GLY A 263 5.34 9.85 -22.85
CA GLY A 263 6.24 8.73 -22.55
C GLY A 263 6.04 8.15 -21.16
N PHE A 264 4.83 8.20 -20.64
CA PHE A 264 4.46 7.71 -19.30
C PHE A 264 5.27 8.32 -18.13
N ASP A 265 5.79 9.52 -18.28
CA ASP A 265 6.71 10.18 -17.33
C ASP A 265 6.18 10.21 -15.89
N TRP A 266 4.87 10.41 -15.72
CA TRP A 266 4.21 10.40 -14.43
C TRP A 266 4.24 8.99 -13.79
N TRP A 267 3.86 7.94 -14.53
CA TRP A 267 3.90 6.56 -14.07
C TRP A 267 5.32 6.10 -13.75
N LEU A 268 6.28 6.41 -14.62
CA LEU A 268 7.70 6.10 -14.42
C LEU A 268 8.23 6.74 -13.13
N THR A 269 7.78 7.96 -12.84
CA THR A 269 8.17 8.68 -11.61
C THR A 269 7.48 8.10 -10.39
N ARG A 270 6.20 7.71 -10.51
CA ARG A 270 5.42 7.09 -9.44
C ARG A 270 6.01 5.75 -9.03
N ILE A 271 6.25 4.86 -9.98
CA ILE A 271 6.90 3.55 -9.70
C ILE A 271 8.29 3.74 -9.11
N ALA A 272 9.12 4.64 -9.66
CA ALA A 272 10.45 4.91 -9.11
C ALA A 272 10.40 5.34 -7.64
N SER A 273 9.39 6.13 -7.24
CA SER A 273 9.23 6.54 -5.85
C SER A 273 8.85 5.38 -4.93
N GLN A 274 8.03 4.46 -5.40
CA GLN A 274 7.66 3.26 -4.64
C GLN A 274 8.86 2.31 -4.50
N LEU A 275 9.61 2.08 -5.57
CA LEU A 275 10.82 1.24 -5.54
C LEU A 275 11.95 1.83 -4.69
N ALA A 276 11.97 3.14 -4.44
CA ALA A 276 12.87 3.73 -3.47
C ALA A 276 12.47 3.40 -2.02
N ARG A 277 11.18 3.29 -1.75
CA ARG A 277 10.63 3.00 -0.42
C ARG A 277 10.56 1.51 -0.12
N PHE A 278 10.28 0.67 -1.11
CA PHE A 278 10.02 -0.76 -0.96
C PHE A 278 11.02 -1.60 -1.77
N ASP A 279 11.14 -2.86 -1.40
CA ASP A 279 11.97 -3.85 -2.09
C ASP A 279 11.14 -4.64 -3.11
N LEU A 280 9.84 -4.71 -2.90
CA LEU A 280 8.82 -5.30 -3.77
C LEU A 280 7.56 -4.45 -3.70
N VAL A 281 6.79 -4.35 -4.78
CA VAL A 281 5.56 -3.53 -4.82
C VAL A 281 4.43 -4.31 -5.49
N ARG A 282 3.28 -4.44 -4.82
CA ARG A 282 2.03 -4.90 -5.42
C ARG A 282 1.41 -3.77 -6.23
N ILE A 283 1.03 -4.04 -7.46
CA ILE A 283 0.16 -3.14 -8.22
C ILE A 283 -1.27 -3.63 -8.00
N ASP A 284 -2.01 -2.84 -7.24
CA ASP A 284 -3.42 -3.03 -7.00
C ASP A 284 -4.21 -2.92 -8.31
N HIS A 285 -5.25 -3.73 -8.48
CA HIS A 285 -6.11 -3.76 -9.67
C HIS A 285 -5.32 -3.82 -11.00
N PHE A 286 -4.33 -4.72 -11.08
CA PHE A 286 -3.43 -4.87 -12.23
C PHE A 286 -4.18 -5.05 -13.56
N ARG A 287 -5.35 -5.70 -13.53
CA ARG A 287 -6.16 -5.91 -14.74
C ARG A 287 -6.49 -4.63 -15.50
N ALA A 288 -6.56 -3.49 -14.81
CA ALA A 288 -6.86 -2.20 -15.42
C ALA A 288 -5.76 -1.70 -16.39
N LEU A 289 -4.56 -2.29 -16.31
CA LEU A 289 -3.52 -2.07 -17.32
C LEU A 289 -3.91 -2.66 -18.68
N GLU A 290 -4.64 -3.77 -18.70
CA GLU A 290 -5.13 -4.41 -19.92
C GLU A 290 -6.48 -3.82 -20.34
N SER A 291 -7.46 -3.87 -19.42
CA SER A 291 -8.78 -3.27 -19.62
C SER A 291 -9.39 -2.87 -18.28
N TYR A 292 -10.06 -1.74 -18.27
CA TYR A 292 -10.69 -1.14 -17.11
C TYR A 292 -12.17 -0.87 -17.34
N TRP A 293 -12.94 -0.88 -16.25
CA TRP A 293 -14.37 -0.61 -16.28
C TRP A 293 -14.60 0.89 -16.12
N ALA A 294 -15.10 1.53 -17.18
CA ALA A 294 -15.40 2.96 -17.22
C ALA A 294 -16.88 3.18 -16.98
N VAL A 295 -17.23 3.94 -15.95
CA VAL A 295 -18.62 4.25 -15.58
C VAL A 295 -18.87 5.73 -15.83
N PRO A 296 -19.99 6.13 -16.49
CA PRO A 296 -20.33 7.53 -16.68
C PRO A 296 -20.38 8.29 -15.35
N ALA A 297 -19.82 9.50 -15.30
CA ALA A 297 -19.92 10.33 -14.12
C ALA A 297 -21.38 10.66 -13.80
N GLY A 298 -21.79 10.44 -12.55
CA GLY A 298 -23.16 10.62 -12.12
C GLY A 298 -24.06 9.39 -12.19
N ALA A 299 -23.58 8.26 -12.73
CA ALA A 299 -24.24 6.96 -12.60
C ALA A 299 -24.39 6.59 -11.11
N LYS A 300 -25.50 5.94 -10.76
CA LYS A 300 -25.76 5.53 -9.37
C LYS A 300 -25.14 4.20 -9.01
N THR A 301 -24.88 3.37 -10.00
CA THR A 301 -24.26 2.04 -9.86
C THR A 301 -23.24 1.83 -10.97
N ALA A 302 -22.42 0.80 -10.85
CA ALA A 302 -21.45 0.45 -11.89
C ALA A 302 -22.07 -0.33 -13.08
N ARG A 303 -23.37 -0.61 -13.08
CA ARG A 303 -24.07 -1.35 -14.17
C ARG A 303 -23.97 -0.66 -15.53
N GLU A 304 -23.90 0.68 -15.53
CA GLU A 304 -23.89 1.50 -16.75
C GLU A 304 -22.49 1.62 -17.38
N GLY A 305 -21.52 0.94 -16.85
CA GLY A 305 -20.13 1.00 -17.32
C GLY A 305 -19.88 0.19 -18.59
N GLU A 306 -18.69 0.35 -19.14
CA GLU A 306 -18.19 -0.41 -20.28
C GLU A 306 -16.69 -0.72 -20.13
N TRP A 307 -16.25 -1.83 -20.75
CA TRP A 307 -14.85 -2.18 -20.81
C TRP A 307 -14.09 -1.31 -21.83
N ARG A 308 -12.98 -0.75 -21.37
CA ARG A 308 -12.05 0.00 -22.23
C ARG A 308 -10.63 -0.54 -22.12
N LYS A 309 -9.90 -0.54 -23.22
CA LYS A 309 -8.50 -1.00 -23.28
C LYS A 309 -7.59 -0.03 -22.53
N GLY A 310 -6.70 -0.58 -21.71
CA GLY A 310 -5.58 0.11 -21.11
C GLY A 310 -4.37 0.18 -22.06
N ARG A 311 -3.26 0.71 -21.55
CA ARG A 311 -1.97 0.79 -22.23
C ARG A 311 -0.87 0.08 -21.42
N GLY A 312 -1.23 -1.07 -20.84
CA GLY A 312 -0.33 -1.78 -19.93
C GLY A 312 0.94 -2.28 -20.59
N ASP A 313 0.85 -2.73 -21.84
CA ASP A 313 2.01 -3.22 -22.58
C ASP A 313 3.06 -2.12 -22.81
N GLU A 314 2.61 -0.96 -23.26
CA GLU A 314 3.47 0.18 -23.52
C GLU A 314 4.05 0.75 -22.22
N LEU A 315 3.23 0.83 -21.15
CA LEU A 315 3.69 1.29 -19.85
C LEU A 315 4.73 0.34 -19.22
N LEU A 316 4.43 -0.96 -19.18
CA LEU A 316 5.34 -1.95 -18.59
C LEU A 316 6.63 -2.07 -19.41
N THR A 317 6.55 -1.90 -20.76
CA THR A 317 7.74 -1.80 -21.62
C THR A 317 8.59 -0.59 -21.23
N ALA A 318 7.97 0.59 -21.07
CA ALA A 318 8.69 1.80 -20.67
C ALA A 318 9.33 1.67 -19.28
N LEU A 319 8.63 1.03 -18.34
CA LEU A 319 9.15 0.71 -17.00
C LEU A 319 10.35 -0.24 -17.07
N ARG A 320 10.27 -1.30 -17.87
CA ARG A 320 11.36 -2.27 -18.07
C ARG A 320 12.60 -1.62 -18.70
N VAL A 321 12.40 -0.75 -19.69
CA VAL A 321 13.50 0.01 -20.30
C VAL A 321 14.19 0.91 -19.28
N LYS A 322 13.42 1.53 -18.37
CA LYS A 322 13.97 2.46 -17.37
C LYS A 322 14.63 1.77 -16.17
N HIS A 323 14.04 0.68 -15.69
CA HIS A 323 14.42 0.06 -14.41
C HIS A 323 15.08 -1.33 -14.55
N GLY A 324 15.03 -1.94 -15.74
CA GLY A 324 15.47 -3.31 -15.97
C GLY A 324 14.46 -4.31 -15.37
N ALA A 325 14.85 -5.01 -14.33
CA ALA A 325 13.95 -5.89 -13.59
C ALA A 325 12.85 -5.09 -12.89
N LEU A 326 11.63 -5.62 -12.92
CA LEU A 326 10.47 -5.03 -12.28
C LEU A 326 10.12 -5.83 -11.01
N PRO A 327 10.54 -5.37 -9.81
CA PRO A 327 10.14 -6.01 -8.55
C PRO A 327 8.68 -5.65 -8.23
N LEU A 328 7.78 -6.11 -9.07
CA LEU A 328 6.34 -5.85 -9.03
C LEU A 328 5.58 -7.16 -8.92
N VAL A 329 4.46 -7.14 -8.21
CA VAL A 329 3.47 -8.21 -8.12
C VAL A 329 2.16 -7.70 -8.70
N ALA A 330 1.56 -8.47 -9.59
CA ALA A 330 0.27 -8.14 -10.17
C ALA A 330 -0.86 -8.61 -9.25
N GLU A 331 -1.71 -7.70 -8.79
CA GLU A 331 -2.99 -8.11 -8.21
C GLU A 331 -3.93 -8.48 -9.35
N ASP A 332 -4.13 -9.76 -9.52
CA ASP A 332 -4.94 -10.40 -10.55
C ASP A 332 -6.07 -11.24 -9.92
N LEU A 333 -6.83 -10.59 -9.05
CA LEU A 333 -8.01 -11.18 -8.39
C LEU A 333 -9.31 -10.77 -9.11
N GLY A 334 -10.37 -11.54 -8.92
CA GLY A 334 -11.67 -11.29 -9.55
C GLY A 334 -11.78 -11.83 -10.98
N ILE A 335 -12.43 -11.08 -11.88
CA ILE A 335 -12.64 -11.50 -13.28
C ILE A 335 -11.35 -11.28 -14.07
N ILE A 336 -10.55 -12.31 -14.25
CA ILE A 336 -9.27 -12.25 -14.96
C ILE A 336 -9.36 -13.00 -16.29
N THR A 337 -9.20 -12.27 -17.40
CA THR A 337 -9.21 -12.80 -18.76
C THR A 337 -7.84 -13.33 -19.16
N ASP A 338 -7.80 -14.09 -20.25
CA ASP A 338 -6.52 -14.61 -20.79
C ASP A 338 -5.60 -13.48 -21.26
N ASP A 339 -6.17 -12.36 -21.73
CA ASP A 339 -5.39 -11.17 -22.11
C ASP A 339 -4.66 -10.54 -20.92
N VAL A 340 -5.33 -10.49 -19.74
CA VAL A 340 -4.71 -10.01 -18.49
C VAL A 340 -3.59 -10.95 -18.04
N ARG A 341 -3.81 -12.27 -18.12
CA ARG A 341 -2.77 -13.27 -17.82
C ARG A 341 -1.60 -13.14 -18.79
N ALA A 342 -1.87 -13.02 -20.08
CA ALA A 342 -0.84 -12.85 -21.09
C ALA A 342 0.00 -11.59 -20.89
N LEU A 343 -0.62 -10.47 -20.50
CA LEU A 343 0.09 -9.24 -20.13
C LEU A 343 1.00 -9.46 -18.92
N ARG A 344 0.48 -10.04 -17.83
CA ARG A 344 1.25 -10.36 -16.62
C ARG A 344 2.45 -11.26 -16.95
N ASP A 345 2.22 -12.35 -17.69
CA ASP A 345 3.21 -13.38 -17.96
C ASP A 345 4.29 -12.87 -18.94
N ARG A 346 3.94 -12.03 -19.92
CA ARG A 346 4.89 -11.37 -20.83
C ARG A 346 5.93 -10.51 -20.09
N PHE A 347 5.51 -9.90 -18.99
CA PHE A 347 6.41 -9.11 -18.16
C PHE A 347 6.97 -9.89 -16.97
N GLU A 348 6.71 -11.19 -16.92
CA GLU A 348 7.20 -12.13 -15.89
C GLU A 348 6.81 -11.70 -14.47
N LEU A 349 5.68 -11.01 -14.30
CA LEU A 349 5.19 -10.58 -13.01
C LEU A 349 4.51 -11.73 -12.28
N PRO A 350 4.78 -11.93 -10.96
CA PRO A 350 4.01 -12.86 -10.16
C PRO A 350 2.57 -12.37 -10.01
N GLY A 351 1.62 -13.29 -10.08
CA GLY A 351 0.23 -13.06 -9.70
C GLY A 351 -0.02 -13.41 -8.23
N MET A 352 -1.29 -13.33 -7.81
CA MET A 352 -1.74 -13.62 -6.45
C MET A 352 -2.66 -14.83 -6.40
N ALA A 353 -2.50 -15.67 -5.38
CA ALA A 353 -3.42 -16.75 -5.03
C ALA A 353 -3.92 -16.55 -3.58
N VAL A 354 -5.23 -16.47 -3.38
CA VAL A 354 -5.84 -16.26 -2.06
C VAL A 354 -6.62 -17.50 -1.66
N ALA A 355 -6.15 -18.22 -0.65
CA ALA A 355 -6.68 -19.54 -0.29
C ALA A 355 -8.16 -19.51 0.11
N GLN A 356 -8.68 -18.41 0.69
CA GLN A 356 -10.11 -18.27 0.99
C GLN A 356 -11.01 -18.32 -0.26
N PHE A 357 -10.48 -18.07 -1.46
CA PHE A 357 -11.22 -18.17 -2.73
C PHE A 357 -11.08 -19.53 -3.42
N ALA A 358 -10.38 -20.48 -2.79
CA ALA A 358 -10.00 -21.74 -3.40
C ALA A 358 -11.12 -22.79 -3.44
N PHE A 359 -12.12 -22.72 -2.56
CA PHE A 359 -12.99 -23.84 -2.21
C PHE A 359 -14.36 -23.78 -2.88
N ASP A 360 -14.40 -23.44 -4.17
CA ASP A 360 -15.60 -23.41 -5.01
C ASP A 360 -15.99 -24.78 -5.62
N GLY A 361 -15.24 -25.83 -5.27
CA GLY A 361 -15.45 -27.19 -5.74
C GLY A 361 -14.80 -27.51 -7.08
N LYS A 362 -14.10 -26.57 -7.74
CA LYS A 362 -13.41 -26.77 -9.00
C LYS A 362 -11.95 -27.20 -8.75
N PRO A 363 -11.51 -28.32 -9.34
CA PRO A 363 -10.16 -28.81 -9.12
C PRO A 363 -9.08 -27.95 -9.79
N ASP A 364 -9.42 -27.14 -10.76
CA ASP A 364 -8.56 -26.24 -11.51
C ASP A 364 -8.56 -24.80 -10.98
N ASN A 365 -9.22 -24.54 -9.83
CA ASN A 365 -9.25 -23.22 -9.22
C ASN A 365 -7.80 -22.73 -8.95
N PRO A 366 -7.38 -21.58 -9.52
CA PRO A 366 -6.01 -21.06 -9.39
C PRO A 366 -5.64 -20.65 -7.97
N HIS A 367 -6.62 -20.51 -7.09
CA HIS A 367 -6.40 -20.14 -5.69
C HIS A 367 -6.14 -21.36 -4.78
N LEU A 368 -6.38 -22.58 -5.27
CA LEU A 368 -6.02 -23.79 -4.53
C LEU A 368 -4.50 -23.81 -4.27
N PRO A 369 -4.03 -23.98 -3.03
CA PRO A 369 -2.60 -24.07 -2.74
C PRO A 369 -1.86 -25.11 -3.58
N ALA A 370 -2.53 -26.22 -3.93
CA ALA A 370 -1.97 -27.27 -4.80
C ALA A 370 -1.77 -26.81 -6.25
N ASN A 371 -2.53 -25.81 -6.72
CA ASN A 371 -2.45 -25.27 -8.08
C ASN A 371 -1.52 -24.02 -8.15
N ALA A 372 -0.99 -23.57 -7.02
CA ALA A 372 -0.11 -22.40 -7.00
C ALA A 372 1.14 -22.65 -7.86
N VAL A 373 1.46 -21.67 -8.71
CA VAL A 373 2.68 -21.74 -9.55
C VAL A 373 3.86 -21.09 -8.83
N PRO A 374 5.11 -21.47 -9.13
CA PRO A 374 6.29 -20.86 -8.49
C PRO A 374 6.31 -19.35 -8.57
N ARG A 375 5.96 -18.76 -9.73
CA ARG A 375 5.89 -17.31 -9.91
C ARG A 375 4.56 -16.76 -9.43
N SER A 376 4.31 -16.88 -8.12
CA SER A 376 3.11 -16.32 -7.47
C SER A 376 3.38 -15.96 -6.02
N VAL A 377 2.45 -15.17 -5.46
CA VAL A 377 2.34 -14.88 -4.04
C VAL A 377 1.05 -15.52 -3.52
N ALA A 378 1.17 -16.44 -2.58
CA ALA A 378 0.04 -17.12 -1.96
C ALA A 378 -0.30 -16.48 -0.61
N TYR A 379 -1.58 -16.30 -0.35
CA TYR A 379 -2.14 -15.70 0.86
C TYR A 379 -3.15 -16.63 1.52
N THR A 380 -3.25 -16.63 2.85
CA THR A 380 -4.43 -17.18 3.53
C THR A 380 -5.65 -16.32 3.24
N GLY A 381 -5.53 -15.02 3.38
CA GLY A 381 -6.44 -13.93 3.03
C GLY A 381 -5.66 -12.64 2.87
N THR A 382 -6.28 -11.60 2.30
CA THR A 382 -5.74 -10.24 2.19
C THR A 382 -6.37 -9.34 3.26
N HIS A 383 -6.05 -8.05 3.22
CA HIS A 383 -6.68 -7.04 4.07
C HIS A 383 -8.20 -6.84 3.79
N ASP A 384 -8.69 -7.29 2.63
CA ASP A 384 -10.09 -7.21 2.21
C ASP A 384 -10.90 -8.45 2.60
N ASN A 385 -10.22 -9.55 2.92
CA ASN A 385 -10.84 -10.77 3.36
C ASN A 385 -11.22 -10.72 4.85
N ASP A 386 -12.08 -11.61 5.27
CA ASP A 386 -12.22 -11.93 6.70
C ASP A 386 -10.96 -12.63 7.21
N THR A 387 -10.73 -12.61 8.53
CA THR A 387 -9.71 -13.46 9.13
C THR A 387 -10.02 -14.92 8.83
N THR A 388 -9.00 -15.79 8.79
CA THR A 388 -9.22 -17.22 8.52
C THR A 388 -10.15 -17.85 9.56
N VAL A 389 -10.09 -17.41 10.82
CA VAL A 389 -11.00 -17.88 11.88
C VAL A 389 -12.44 -17.46 11.58
N GLY A 390 -12.67 -16.17 11.26
CA GLY A 390 -13.99 -15.66 10.95
C GLY A 390 -14.59 -16.27 9.68
N TRP A 391 -13.77 -16.33 8.62
CA TRP A 391 -14.15 -16.97 7.35
C TRP A 391 -14.58 -18.42 7.58
N TYR A 392 -13.77 -19.24 8.28
CA TYR A 392 -14.08 -20.65 8.51
C TYR A 392 -15.33 -20.83 9.39
N ALA A 393 -15.51 -19.98 10.39
CA ALA A 393 -16.71 -20.00 11.22
C ALA A 393 -17.99 -19.69 10.44
N GLY A 394 -17.91 -18.81 9.44
CA GLY A 394 -19.03 -18.44 8.58
C GLY A 394 -19.39 -19.48 7.50
N LEU A 395 -18.57 -20.51 7.28
CA LEU A 395 -18.83 -21.55 6.30
C LEU A 395 -19.98 -22.48 6.75
N SER A 396 -20.81 -22.91 5.80
CA SER A 396 -21.73 -24.03 6.01
C SER A 396 -20.98 -25.36 6.22
N ASP A 397 -21.65 -26.36 6.81
CA ASP A 397 -21.04 -27.67 7.02
C ASP A 397 -20.58 -28.32 5.70
N ALA A 398 -21.37 -28.20 4.64
CA ALA A 398 -21.01 -28.68 3.31
C ALA A 398 -19.76 -27.97 2.74
N ALA A 399 -19.62 -26.67 2.98
CA ALA A 399 -18.44 -25.91 2.58
C ALA A 399 -17.20 -26.33 3.40
N ARG A 400 -17.33 -26.55 4.71
CA ARG A 400 -16.25 -27.07 5.58
C ARG A 400 -15.79 -28.47 5.14
N GLU A 401 -16.72 -29.34 4.77
CA GLU A 401 -16.38 -30.64 4.18
C GLU A 401 -15.66 -30.50 2.84
N GLY A 402 -16.05 -29.50 2.02
CA GLY A 402 -15.36 -29.15 0.78
C GLY A 402 -13.91 -28.75 1.03
N VAL A 403 -13.67 -27.89 2.01
CA VAL A 403 -12.33 -27.49 2.45
C VAL A 403 -11.52 -28.70 2.91
N SER A 404 -12.10 -29.55 3.77
CA SER A 404 -11.42 -30.74 4.31
C SER A 404 -11.02 -31.72 3.19
N ARG A 405 -11.89 -31.93 2.19
CA ARG A 405 -11.57 -32.78 1.02
C ARG A 405 -10.48 -32.17 0.15
N ALA A 406 -10.58 -30.89 -0.16
CA ALA A 406 -9.62 -30.20 -1.05
C ALA A 406 -8.20 -30.17 -0.47
N LEU A 407 -8.08 -30.11 0.87
CA LEU A 407 -6.81 -30.08 1.58
C LEU A 407 -6.44 -31.42 2.20
N HIS A 408 -7.19 -32.51 1.92
CA HIS A 408 -6.94 -33.88 2.42
C HIS A 408 -6.79 -33.94 3.95
N LEU A 409 -7.61 -33.21 4.69
CA LEU A 409 -7.55 -33.17 6.15
C LEU A 409 -8.09 -34.48 6.76
N SER A 410 -7.33 -35.08 7.68
CA SER A 410 -7.67 -36.36 8.31
C SER A 410 -8.61 -36.22 9.53
N GLY A 411 -9.04 -35.01 9.87
CA GLY A 411 -9.90 -34.74 11.03
C GLY A 411 -10.32 -33.26 11.08
N PRO A 412 -10.95 -32.81 12.18
CA PRO A 412 -11.29 -31.40 12.36
C PRO A 412 -10.05 -30.53 12.23
N PRO A 413 -10.07 -29.45 11.42
CA PRO A 413 -8.90 -28.61 11.22
C PRO A 413 -8.60 -27.76 12.46
N HIS A 414 -7.34 -27.56 12.74
CA HIS A 414 -6.89 -26.49 13.62
C HIS A 414 -6.93 -25.17 12.85
N VAL A 415 -7.82 -24.27 13.24
CA VAL A 415 -8.02 -22.99 12.57
C VAL A 415 -7.25 -21.90 13.34
N PRO A 416 -6.43 -21.09 12.65
CA PRO A 416 -6.21 -20.98 11.20
C PRO A 416 -5.07 -21.82 10.61
N GLU A 417 -4.39 -22.61 11.41
CA GLU A 417 -3.12 -23.29 11.08
C GLU A 417 -3.20 -24.13 9.80
N PHE A 418 -4.31 -24.84 9.59
CA PHE A 418 -4.48 -25.68 8.41
C PHE A 418 -4.32 -24.89 7.09
N LEU A 419 -4.84 -23.65 7.06
CA LEU A 419 -4.76 -22.81 5.87
C LEU A 419 -3.38 -22.17 5.75
N ILE A 420 -2.76 -21.79 6.87
CA ILE A 420 -1.38 -21.29 6.90
C ILE A 420 -0.44 -22.38 6.40
N ASP A 421 -0.57 -23.63 6.87
CA ASP A 421 0.26 -24.76 6.43
C ASP A 421 0.06 -25.01 4.92
N ALA A 422 -1.18 -25.04 4.43
CA ALA A 422 -1.46 -25.24 3.01
C ALA A 422 -0.81 -24.15 2.12
N VAL A 423 -0.85 -22.89 2.53
CA VAL A 423 -0.20 -21.77 1.81
C VAL A 423 1.33 -21.89 1.88
N TYR A 424 1.89 -22.29 3.02
CA TYR A 424 3.34 -22.49 3.17
C TYR A 424 3.86 -23.66 2.34
N ASP A 425 3.10 -24.74 2.23
CA ASP A 425 3.50 -25.94 1.46
C ASP A 425 3.29 -25.77 -0.05
N SER A 426 2.53 -24.73 -0.47
CA SER A 426 2.29 -24.43 -1.89
C SER A 426 3.60 -24.16 -2.67
N ALA A 427 3.56 -24.27 -4.00
CA ALA A 427 4.71 -23.98 -4.86
C ALA A 427 5.04 -22.47 -4.97
N ALA A 428 4.18 -21.57 -4.50
CA ALA A 428 4.37 -20.13 -4.59
C ALA A 428 5.72 -19.68 -4.01
N GLN A 429 6.38 -18.72 -4.66
CA GLN A 429 7.65 -18.17 -4.17
C GLN A 429 7.49 -17.43 -2.85
N LEU A 430 6.40 -16.72 -2.67
CA LEU A 430 6.13 -15.97 -1.46
C LEU A 430 4.81 -16.44 -0.84
N ALA A 431 4.82 -16.76 0.46
CA ALA A 431 3.64 -17.05 1.25
C ALA A 431 3.43 -15.93 2.26
N ILE A 432 2.30 -15.24 2.20
CA ILE A 432 1.95 -14.12 3.08
C ILE A 432 0.78 -14.51 3.96
N VAL A 433 0.89 -14.20 5.25
CA VAL A 433 -0.16 -14.42 6.23
C VAL A 433 -0.49 -13.09 6.91
N PRO A 434 -1.76 -12.66 6.97
CA PRO A 434 -2.16 -11.52 7.80
C PRO A 434 -1.80 -11.74 9.26
N MET A 435 -1.39 -10.67 9.95
CA MET A 435 -1.06 -10.77 11.37
C MET A 435 -2.24 -11.29 12.21
N GLN A 436 -3.47 -10.96 11.82
CA GLN A 436 -4.69 -11.45 12.47
C GLN A 436 -4.78 -12.98 12.47
N ASP A 437 -4.38 -13.63 11.39
CA ASP A 437 -4.39 -15.08 11.29
C ASP A 437 -3.32 -15.71 12.19
N LEU A 438 -2.12 -15.10 12.28
CA LEU A 438 -1.06 -15.55 13.19
C LEU A 438 -1.51 -15.42 14.66
N LEU A 439 -2.31 -14.41 14.97
CA LEU A 439 -2.88 -14.19 16.30
C LEU A 439 -4.19 -14.96 16.55
N ARG A 440 -4.68 -15.73 15.57
CA ARG A 440 -5.93 -16.52 15.65
C ARG A 440 -7.18 -15.69 15.99
N LEU A 441 -7.26 -14.48 15.43
CA LEU A 441 -8.34 -13.53 15.73
C LEU A 441 -9.56 -13.77 14.83
N GLY A 442 -10.74 -13.47 15.36
CA GLY A 442 -12.02 -13.56 14.65
C GLY A 442 -12.32 -12.31 13.78
N SER A 443 -13.54 -12.30 13.21
CA SER A 443 -14.01 -11.27 12.26
C SER A 443 -13.95 -9.84 12.80
N ASP A 444 -14.02 -9.64 14.09
CA ASP A 444 -13.91 -8.32 14.75
C ASP A 444 -12.55 -7.65 14.49
N SER A 445 -11.57 -8.43 14.05
CA SER A 445 -10.22 -7.98 13.75
C SER A 445 -9.95 -7.75 12.26
N ARG A 446 -10.98 -7.76 11.41
CA ARG A 446 -10.82 -7.42 9.99
C ARG A 446 -10.23 -6.03 9.82
N MET A 447 -9.36 -5.89 8.83
CA MET A 447 -8.79 -4.60 8.45
C MET A 447 -9.77 -3.78 7.60
N ASN A 448 -10.41 -4.42 6.65
CA ASN A 448 -11.38 -3.81 5.73
C ASN A 448 -12.54 -4.74 5.41
N MET A 449 -13.73 -4.14 5.25
CA MET A 449 -14.90 -4.79 4.69
C MET A 449 -15.28 -4.03 3.42
N PRO A 450 -14.96 -4.56 2.22
CA PRO A 450 -15.28 -3.91 0.95
C PRO A 450 -16.76 -3.54 0.84
N GLY A 451 -17.04 -2.35 0.28
CA GLY A 451 -18.41 -1.83 0.15
C GLY A 451 -18.94 -1.13 1.40
N THR A 452 -18.17 -1.03 2.49
CA THR A 452 -18.53 -0.26 3.69
C THR A 452 -17.58 0.92 3.91
N VAL A 453 -18.06 1.96 4.60
CA VAL A 453 -17.27 3.17 4.87
C VAL A 453 -16.79 3.21 6.32
N ALA A 454 -17.59 2.75 7.27
CA ALA A 454 -17.30 2.85 8.69
C ALA A 454 -16.63 1.58 9.24
N GLY A 455 -15.77 1.75 10.22
CA GLY A 455 -15.13 0.65 10.97
C GLY A 455 -13.91 0.02 10.32
N ASN A 456 -13.54 0.47 9.12
CA ASN A 456 -12.37 -0.02 8.38
C ASN A 456 -11.07 0.68 8.82
N TRP A 457 -9.93 0.04 8.58
CA TRP A 457 -8.57 0.58 8.72
C TRP A 457 -8.15 0.93 10.16
N THR A 458 -8.91 0.49 11.16
CA THR A 458 -8.73 0.86 12.57
C THR A 458 -8.18 -0.25 13.45
N TRP A 459 -8.15 -1.49 12.95
CA TRP A 459 -7.68 -2.62 13.72
C TRP A 459 -6.21 -2.47 14.13
N ARG A 460 -5.93 -2.83 15.39
CA ARG A 460 -4.58 -2.83 15.99
C ARG A 460 -4.44 -4.01 16.91
N PHE A 461 -3.21 -4.47 17.10
CA PHE A 461 -2.90 -5.49 18.11
C PHE A 461 -2.05 -4.92 19.26
N GLY A 462 -2.00 -5.65 20.37
CA GLY A 462 -1.05 -5.43 21.46
C GLY A 462 -0.07 -6.60 21.58
N TRP A 463 1.15 -6.34 22.07
CA TRP A 463 2.14 -7.41 22.25
C TRP A 463 1.70 -8.48 23.24
N GLU A 464 0.78 -8.17 24.15
CA GLU A 464 0.15 -9.12 25.08
C GLU A 464 -0.70 -10.18 24.39
N GLN A 465 -1.09 -9.96 23.14
CA GLN A 465 -1.81 -10.93 22.30
C GLN A 465 -0.87 -11.88 21.56
N VAL A 466 0.43 -11.60 21.57
CA VAL A 466 1.44 -12.40 20.87
C VAL A 466 1.99 -13.46 21.81
N ASP A 467 1.69 -14.73 21.54
CA ASP A 467 2.27 -15.85 22.26
C ASP A 467 3.80 -15.87 22.12
N ASP A 468 4.53 -15.99 23.22
CA ASP A 468 6.00 -16.05 23.25
C ASP A 468 6.55 -17.21 22.40
N ALA A 469 5.80 -18.29 22.21
CA ALA A 469 6.17 -19.42 21.37
C ALA A 469 5.95 -19.17 19.87
N LEU A 470 5.14 -18.17 19.51
CA LEU A 470 4.74 -17.94 18.11
C LEU A 470 5.93 -17.71 17.16
N PRO A 471 6.99 -16.95 17.50
CA PRO A 471 8.17 -16.84 16.62
C PRO A 471 8.85 -18.19 16.37
N ALA A 472 9.05 -19.01 17.39
CA ALA A 472 9.68 -20.32 17.27
C ALA A 472 8.84 -21.28 16.41
N LEU A 473 7.52 -21.30 16.59
CA LEU A 473 6.58 -22.10 15.81
C LEU A 473 6.55 -21.66 14.33
N SER A 474 6.53 -20.36 14.09
CA SER A 474 6.56 -19.78 12.73
C SER A 474 7.87 -20.11 12.01
N ARG A 475 9.00 -20.01 12.71
CA ARG A 475 10.31 -20.37 12.17
C ARG A 475 10.39 -21.83 11.81
N ALA A 476 9.94 -22.75 12.67
CA ALA A 476 9.89 -24.16 12.39
C ALA A 476 9.00 -24.50 11.17
N ARG A 477 7.87 -23.78 11.02
CA ARG A 477 6.99 -23.88 9.85
C ARG A 477 7.71 -23.42 8.57
N ALA A 478 8.39 -22.28 8.60
CA ALA A 478 9.16 -21.75 7.47
C ALA A 478 10.30 -22.70 7.06
N GLU A 479 10.98 -23.32 8.03
CA GLU A 479 12.04 -24.29 7.81
C GLU A 479 11.49 -25.56 7.14
N ARG A 480 10.44 -26.15 7.70
CA ARG A 480 9.79 -27.36 7.16
C ARG A 480 9.31 -27.18 5.71
N SER A 481 8.78 -26.01 5.37
CA SER A 481 8.28 -25.69 4.02
C SER A 481 9.35 -25.14 3.06
N GLY A 482 10.62 -25.09 3.46
CA GLY A 482 11.73 -24.58 2.65
C GLY A 482 11.64 -23.06 2.38
N ARG A 483 11.05 -22.29 3.31
CA ARG A 483 10.89 -20.82 3.22
C ARG A 483 11.81 -20.05 4.16
N LEU A 484 12.56 -20.76 5.02
CA LEU A 484 13.58 -20.14 5.85
C LEU A 484 14.80 -19.81 5.00
N VAL A 485 15.04 -18.54 4.76
CA VAL A 485 16.22 -18.10 4.00
C VAL A 485 17.38 -17.89 4.97
N PRO A 486 18.54 -18.50 4.74
CA PRO A 486 19.74 -18.25 5.53
C PRO A 486 20.10 -16.76 5.52
N ARG A 487 20.47 -16.22 6.67
CA ARG A 487 21.04 -14.88 6.72
C ARG A 487 22.40 -14.93 6.04
N ILE A 488 22.61 -14.08 5.06
CA ILE A 488 23.95 -13.82 4.53
C ILE A 488 24.65 -13.04 5.61
N GLY A 489 25.63 -13.66 6.27
CA GLY A 489 26.44 -13.07 7.33
C GLY A 489 27.28 -11.89 6.87
#